data_18a082f8505e67dd23f66ac129edf62b
#
_entry.id   18a082f8505e67dd23f66ac129edf62b
#
_cell.length_a   1.000
_cell.length_b   1.000
_cell.length_c   1.000
_cell.angle_alpha   90.00
_cell.angle_beta   90.00
_cell.angle_gamma   90.00
#
_symmetry.space_group_name_H-M   'P 1'
#
loop_
_entity.id
_entity.type
_entity.pdbx_description
1 polymer ?
#
loop_
_entity_poly.entity_id
_entity_poly.type
_entity_poly.pdbx_seq_one_letter_code
_entity_poly.pdbx_strand_id
1 'polypeptide(L)'
;MCPRYEHAIGLLGKRWTGLILDSLLDGSRRFCELTATVEGLSDRVLSDRLRELESEGIVERIVYPQIPVRVEYRLTEKGRDLKPVVDSIHEWAQHWIELPQSSTEDSMESS
;
A
#
# COMPACT_ATOMS: atom_id res chain seq x y z
N MET A 1 -15.12 21.54 -8.27
CA MET A 1 -14.13 20.63 -7.68
C MET A 1 -12.99 20.40 -8.65
N CYS A 2 -11.77 20.31 -8.12
CA CYS A 2 -10.59 20.10 -8.97
C CYS A 2 -10.58 18.67 -9.50
N PRO A 3 -10.58 18.49 -10.83
CA PRO A 3 -10.58 17.12 -11.37
C PRO A 3 -9.35 16.30 -10.99
N ARG A 4 -8.21 16.96 -10.78
CA ARG A 4 -7.00 16.25 -10.35
C ARG A 4 -7.13 15.71 -8.94
N TYR A 5 -7.68 16.51 -8.06
CA TYR A 5 -7.92 16.09 -6.68
C TYR A 5 -8.90 14.94 -6.63
N GLU A 6 -9.98 15.07 -7.40
CA GLU A 6 -11.01 14.04 -7.44
C GLU A 6 -10.44 12.71 -7.94
N HIS A 7 -9.60 12.76 -8.99
CA HIS A 7 -8.95 11.55 -9.51
C HIS A 7 -8.05 10.91 -8.47
N ALA A 8 -7.26 11.73 -7.78
CA ALA A 8 -6.34 11.23 -6.77
C ALA A 8 -7.07 10.58 -5.61
N ILE A 9 -8.15 11.21 -5.13
CA ILE A 9 -8.92 10.66 -4.03
C ILE A 9 -9.62 9.37 -4.46
N GLY A 10 -10.13 9.33 -5.70
CA GLY A 10 -10.74 8.12 -6.22
C GLY A 10 -9.77 6.95 -6.28
N LEU A 11 -8.51 7.24 -6.61
CA LEU A 11 -7.48 6.22 -6.68
C LEU A 11 -7.03 5.78 -5.28
N LEU A 12 -6.66 6.75 -4.44
CA LEU A 12 -6.08 6.46 -3.13
C LEU A 12 -7.12 5.99 -2.11
N GLY A 13 -8.39 6.34 -2.34
CA GLY A 13 -9.47 5.99 -1.43
C GLY A 13 -10.01 4.58 -1.62
N LYS A 14 -9.56 3.85 -2.61
CA LYS A 14 -10.00 2.48 -2.79
C LYS A 14 -9.49 1.61 -1.66
N ARG A 15 -10.32 0.65 -1.28
CA ARG A 15 -9.94 -0.26 -0.21
C ARG A 15 -8.64 -0.98 -0.58
N TRP A 16 -7.76 -1.10 0.36
CA TRP A 16 -6.47 -1.81 0.29
C TRP A 16 -5.36 -1.01 -0.37
N THR A 17 -5.68 0.02 -1.19
CA THR A 17 -4.65 0.76 -1.92
C THR A 17 -3.65 1.41 -0.99
N GLY A 18 -4.13 2.08 0.06
CA GLY A 18 -3.25 2.73 1.03
C GLY A 18 -2.31 1.76 1.71
N LEU A 19 -2.82 0.58 2.06
CA LEU A 19 -2.00 -0.44 2.74
C LEU A 19 -0.94 -1.01 1.80
N ILE A 20 -1.28 -1.19 0.53
CA ILE A 20 -0.33 -1.66 -0.46
C ILE A 20 0.78 -0.63 -0.66
N LEU A 21 0.41 0.64 -0.78
CA LEU A 21 1.39 1.71 -0.94
C LEU A 21 2.32 1.80 0.26
N ASP A 22 1.76 1.70 1.44
CA ASP A 22 2.54 1.75 2.68
C ASP A 22 3.57 0.63 2.70
N SER A 23 3.17 -0.57 2.31
CA SER A 23 4.06 -1.71 2.24
C SER A 23 5.21 -1.48 1.25
N LEU A 24 4.89 -0.89 0.10
CA LEU A 24 5.87 -0.68 -0.97
C LEU A 24 6.81 0.48 -0.68
N LEU A 25 6.44 1.39 0.22
CA LEU A 25 7.32 2.48 0.62
C LEU A 25 8.58 1.97 1.32
N ASP A 26 8.51 0.80 1.93
CA ASP A 26 9.67 0.20 2.58
C ASP A 26 10.61 -0.51 1.61
N GLY A 27 10.19 -0.70 0.37
CA GLY A 27 11.00 -1.36 -0.64
C GLY A 27 10.19 -2.27 -1.53
N SER A 28 10.87 -2.94 -2.43
CA SER A 28 10.23 -3.88 -3.35
C SER A 28 9.60 -5.04 -2.60
N ARG A 29 8.50 -5.56 -3.15
CA ARG A 29 7.81 -6.71 -2.56
C ARG A 29 7.38 -7.66 -3.65
N ARG A 30 7.41 -8.95 -3.33
CA ARG A 30 6.79 -9.96 -4.16
C ARG A 30 5.31 -10.02 -3.86
N PHE A 31 4.57 -10.60 -4.80
CA PHE A 31 3.11 -10.75 -4.65
C PHE A 31 2.76 -11.47 -3.34
N CYS A 32 3.45 -12.58 -3.07
CA CYS A 32 3.18 -13.35 -1.84
C CYS A 32 3.52 -12.57 -0.58
N GLU A 33 4.50 -11.68 -0.63
CA GLU A 33 4.85 -10.87 0.53
C GLU A 33 3.75 -9.86 0.82
N LEU A 34 3.13 -9.32 -0.23
CA LEU A 34 2.02 -8.38 -0.06
C LEU A 34 0.80 -9.07 0.52
N THR A 35 0.47 -10.28 0.04
CA THR A 35 -0.66 -11.01 0.59
C THR A 35 -0.42 -11.42 2.04
N ALA A 36 0.83 -11.71 2.40
CA ALA A 36 1.16 -12.07 3.77
C ALA A 36 1.11 -10.87 4.71
N THR A 37 1.42 -9.68 4.19
CA THR A 37 1.48 -8.47 5.01
C THR A 37 0.11 -7.88 5.28
N VAL A 38 -0.80 -7.97 4.32
CA VAL A 38 -2.11 -7.33 4.43
C VAL A 38 -3.16 -8.39 4.66
N GLU A 39 -3.59 -8.50 5.90
CA GLU A 39 -4.56 -9.51 6.30
C GLU A 39 -5.92 -9.24 5.64
N GLY A 40 -6.53 -10.30 5.14
CA GLY A 40 -7.84 -10.20 4.52
C GLY A 40 -7.83 -9.84 3.05
N LEU A 41 -6.65 -9.58 2.49
CA LEU A 41 -6.51 -9.22 1.09
C LEU A 41 -6.43 -10.47 0.24
N SER A 42 -7.39 -10.62 -0.69
CA SER A 42 -7.37 -11.76 -1.58
C SER A 42 -6.40 -11.52 -2.74
N ASP A 43 -5.95 -12.62 -3.34
CA ASP A 43 -5.04 -12.55 -4.48
C ASP A 43 -5.65 -11.77 -5.63
N ARG A 44 -6.96 -11.97 -5.86
CA ARG A 44 -7.64 -11.30 -6.96
C ARG A 44 -7.69 -9.78 -6.74
N VAL A 45 -8.03 -9.36 -5.53
CA VAL A 45 -8.12 -7.94 -5.23
C VAL A 45 -6.74 -7.29 -5.30
N LEU A 46 -5.73 -7.97 -4.76
CA LEU A 46 -4.35 -7.46 -4.84
C LEU A 46 -3.93 -7.32 -6.29
N SER A 47 -4.21 -8.32 -7.10
CA SER A 47 -3.87 -8.28 -8.53
C SER A 47 -4.54 -7.09 -9.21
N ASP A 48 -5.82 -6.86 -8.91
CA ASP A 48 -6.56 -5.74 -9.50
C ASP A 48 -5.98 -4.40 -9.06
N ARG A 49 -5.66 -4.26 -7.78
CA ARG A 49 -5.10 -3.00 -7.26
C ARG A 49 -3.73 -2.72 -7.85
N LEU A 50 -2.88 -3.75 -7.95
CA LEU A 50 -1.56 -3.57 -8.53
C LEU A 50 -1.65 -3.17 -9.99
N ARG A 51 -2.58 -3.78 -10.73
CA ARG A 51 -2.77 -3.43 -12.13
C ARG A 51 -3.21 -1.98 -12.29
N GLU A 52 -4.10 -1.52 -11.43
CA GLU A 52 -4.54 -0.13 -11.43
C GLU A 52 -3.36 0.81 -11.15
N LEU A 53 -2.55 0.46 -10.16
CA LEU A 53 -1.41 1.29 -9.78
C LEU A 53 -0.33 1.29 -10.86
N GLU A 54 -0.14 0.18 -11.55
CA GLU A 54 0.76 0.15 -12.71
C GLU A 54 0.24 1.05 -13.81
N SER A 55 -1.05 0.98 -14.07
CA SER A 55 -1.69 1.79 -15.11
C SER A 55 -1.54 3.29 -14.82
N GLU A 56 -1.53 3.67 -13.55
CA GLU A 56 -1.35 5.06 -13.14
C GLU A 56 0.12 5.47 -13.08
N GLY A 57 1.03 4.54 -13.34
CA GLY A 57 2.45 4.83 -13.27
C GLY A 57 3.01 4.96 -11.86
N ILE A 58 2.29 4.46 -10.86
CA ILE A 58 2.69 4.54 -9.47
C ILE A 58 3.55 3.35 -9.06
N VAL A 59 3.25 2.19 -9.63
CA VAL A 59 3.94 0.94 -9.35
C VAL A 59 4.48 0.38 -10.64
N GLU A 60 5.67 -0.24 -10.58
CA GLU A 60 6.17 -0.99 -11.71
C GLU A 60 6.41 -2.44 -11.31
N ARG A 61 6.18 -3.30 -12.27
CA ARG A 61 6.33 -4.73 -12.12
C ARG A 61 7.65 -5.12 -12.76
N ILE A 62 8.52 -5.77 -12.00
CA ILE A 62 9.85 -6.13 -12.48
C ILE A 62 9.96 -7.64 -12.52
N VAL A 63 10.31 -8.15 -13.69
CA VAL A 63 10.48 -9.58 -13.89
C VAL A 63 11.98 -9.87 -13.98
N TYR A 64 12.46 -10.75 -13.09
CA TYR A 64 13.84 -11.19 -13.13
C TYR A 64 13.90 -12.52 -13.88
N PRO A 65 14.63 -12.57 -15.00
CA PRO A 65 14.67 -13.79 -15.83
C PRO A 65 15.59 -14.85 -15.24
N GLN A 66 15.12 -15.48 -14.22
CA GLN A 66 15.85 -16.55 -13.53
C GLN A 66 14.93 -17.77 -13.40
N ILE A 67 15.41 -18.84 -12.83
CA ILE A 67 14.64 -20.07 -12.64
C ILE A 67 14.63 -20.40 -11.16
N PRO A 68 13.45 -20.37 -10.53
CA PRO A 68 12.16 -19.93 -11.08
C PRO A 68 12.12 -18.43 -11.30
N VAL A 69 11.24 -17.99 -12.17
CA VAL A 69 11.07 -16.57 -12.47
C VAL A 69 10.67 -15.84 -11.19
N ARG A 70 11.30 -14.70 -10.95
CA ARG A 70 10.96 -13.85 -9.81
C ARG A 70 10.32 -12.56 -10.30
N VAL A 71 9.19 -12.21 -9.72
CA VAL A 71 8.48 -10.99 -10.04
C VAL A 71 8.39 -10.15 -8.78
N GLU A 72 8.76 -8.88 -8.88
CA GLU A 72 8.67 -7.93 -7.78
C GLU A 72 7.92 -6.70 -8.21
N TYR A 73 7.31 -6.04 -7.23
CA TYR A 73 6.62 -4.77 -7.42
C TYR A 73 7.35 -3.71 -6.62
N ARG A 74 7.49 -2.54 -7.20
CA ARG A 74 8.10 -1.41 -6.50
C ARG A 74 7.46 -0.11 -6.94
N LEU A 75 7.61 0.91 -6.11
CA LEU A 75 7.10 2.23 -6.44
C LEU A 75 8.01 2.88 -7.48
N THR A 76 7.40 3.56 -8.42
CA THR A 76 8.11 4.43 -9.34
C THR A 76 8.45 5.73 -8.61
N GLU A 77 9.13 6.66 -9.28
CA GLU A 77 9.37 7.98 -8.73
C GLU A 77 8.05 8.67 -8.38
N LYS A 78 7.07 8.57 -9.27
CA LYS A 78 5.74 9.12 -9.04
C LYS A 78 5.10 8.48 -7.79
N GLY A 79 5.27 7.18 -7.63
CA GLY A 79 4.75 6.48 -6.46
C GLY A 79 5.45 6.91 -5.17
N ARG A 80 6.77 7.08 -5.22
CA ARG A 80 7.52 7.51 -4.04
C ARG A 80 7.16 8.91 -3.60
N ASP A 81 6.72 9.74 -4.53
CA ASP A 81 6.25 11.09 -4.19
C ASP A 81 4.99 11.08 -3.34
N LEU A 82 4.34 9.91 -3.20
CA LEU A 82 3.20 9.77 -2.31
C LEU A 82 3.60 9.58 -0.85
N LYS A 83 4.89 9.41 -0.56
CA LYS A 83 5.33 9.21 0.82
C LYS A 83 4.86 10.31 1.77
N PRO A 84 5.01 11.60 1.45
CA PRO A 84 4.52 12.65 2.34
C PRO A 84 3.01 12.57 2.58
N VAL A 85 2.26 12.15 1.55
CA VAL A 85 0.80 12.00 1.67
C VAL A 85 0.47 10.87 2.65
N VAL A 86 1.10 9.73 2.46
CA VAL A 86 0.89 8.56 3.33
C VAL A 86 1.31 8.88 4.76
N ASP A 87 2.47 9.53 4.93
CA ASP A 87 2.96 9.91 6.24
C ASP A 87 1.98 10.86 6.95
N SER A 88 1.42 11.81 6.21
CA SER A 88 0.47 12.74 6.77
C SER A 88 -0.80 12.06 7.23
N ILE A 89 -1.26 11.06 6.48
CA ILE A 89 -2.43 10.28 6.87
C ILE A 89 -2.12 9.50 8.16
N HIS A 90 -0.94 8.91 8.25
CA HIS A 90 -0.53 8.20 9.46
C HIS A 90 -0.53 9.12 10.67
N GLU A 91 0.05 10.31 10.53
CA GLU A 91 0.11 11.28 11.61
C GLU A 91 -1.27 11.71 12.06
N TRP A 92 -2.13 12.02 11.10
CA TRP A 92 -3.49 12.43 11.39
C TRP A 92 -4.24 11.31 12.13
N ALA A 93 -4.06 10.09 11.64
CA ALA A 93 -4.74 8.94 12.23
C ALA A 93 -4.28 8.66 13.65
N GLN A 94 -2.97 8.76 13.90
CA GLN A 94 -2.44 8.53 15.23
C GLN A 94 -2.93 9.58 16.23
N HIS A 95 -3.10 10.80 15.76
CA HIS A 95 -3.53 11.90 16.64
C HIS A 95 -5.03 11.81 16.95
N TRP A 96 -5.84 11.42 15.97
CA TRP A 96 -7.28 11.57 16.11
C TRP A 96 -8.07 10.27 16.21
N ILE A 97 -7.53 9.15 15.73
CA ILE A 97 -8.28 7.90 15.73
C ILE A 97 -7.85 7.05 16.91
N GLU A 98 -8.80 6.75 17.78
CA GLU A 98 -8.58 5.85 18.91
C GLU A 98 -9.14 4.49 18.55
N LEU A 99 -8.32 3.46 18.76
CA LEU A 99 -8.76 2.10 18.52
C LEU A 99 -9.24 1.47 19.83
N PRO A 100 -10.18 0.53 19.75
CA PRO A 100 -10.59 -0.21 20.94
C PRO A 100 -9.39 -0.94 21.52
N GLN A 101 -9.30 -1.01 22.83
CA GLN A 101 -8.23 -1.71 23.51
C GLN A 101 -8.42 -3.22 23.41
N SER A 102 -7.48 -3.86 22.91
CA SER A 102 -7.53 -5.33 22.79
C SER A 102 -6.18 -5.85 22.42
N SER A 103 -6.53 -5.13 22.47
CA SER A 103 -5.65 -5.14 21.99
C SER A 103 -4.51 -5.26 22.13
N THR A 104 -4.47 -5.11 22.15
CA THR A 104 -3.54 -4.91 22.25
C THR A 104 -2.65 -4.95 22.56
N GLU A 105 -2.72 -4.88 22.60
CA GLU A 105 -2.20 -4.69 22.92
C GLU A 105 -1.49 -4.59 23.22
N ASP A 106 -1.58 -4.65 23.31
CA ASP A 106 -1.16 -4.37 23.71
C ASP A 106 -0.37 -4.42 24.02
N SER A 107 -0.50 -4.60 24.11
CA SER A 107 -0.01 -4.44 24.50
C SER A 107 0.87 -4.42 24.80
N MET A 108 0.93 -4.39 24.71
CA MET A 108 1.43 -4.20 25.03
C MET A 108 2.14 -3.94 25.31
N GLU A 109 2.09 -3.75 25.17
CA GLU A 109 2.35 -3.43 25.51
C GLU A 109 2.91 -3.28 25.93
N SER A 110 2.89 -3.36 26.06
CA SER A 110 3.13 -3.15 26.55
C SER A 110 3.53 -3.10 26.87
N SER A 111 3.51 -3.13 26.84
CA SER A 111 3.62 -2.97 27.08
C SER A 111 3.92 -2.94 27.12
#